data_db99782414802315d1d7f132c77bebd5
#
_entry.id   db99782414802315d1d7f132c77bebd5
#
_cell.length_a   1.000
_cell.length_b   1.000
_cell.length_c   1.000
_cell.angle_alpha   90.00
_cell.angle_beta   90.00
_cell.angle_gamma   90.00
#
_symmetry.space_group_name_H-M   'P 1'
#
loop_
_entity.id
_entity.type
_entity.pdbx_description
1 polymer ?
#
loop_
_entity_poly.entity_id
_entity_poly.type
_entity_poly.pdbx_seq_one_letter_code
_entity_poly.pdbx_strand_id
1 'polypeptide(L)'
;MGDERTADEGRTADEGRTAGGGDAGEGLPGGLLVRHPVPADHRRLQVALSDWWGGLGGDAGALQRQLLVPRLFLQHFAGTSFLVERPDHTLHAFLIGFLSQTEPRTAYIHFVGVCPDGKRAGVGSFLYRRFFAAARAAGRTRIRCITSPNNRDSIAYHTRMGFRLEPGDRTDEHGVPVHRDYDGPGLDRVSFVRDLPGGPDATPPVAAP
;
A
#
# COMPACT_ATOMS: atom_id res chain seq x y z
N MET A 1 -17.14 42.64 -54.65
CA MET A 1 -17.85 43.32 -53.55
C MET A 1 -17.99 42.29 -52.46
N GLY A 2 -17.17 42.35 -51.59
CA GLY A 2 -16.91 42.79 -50.24
C GLY A 2 -16.75 41.51 -49.46
N ASP A 3 -15.62 41.12 -48.99
CA ASP A 3 -14.80 41.57 -47.87
C ASP A 3 -15.40 41.25 -46.51
N GLU A 4 -14.67 40.57 -45.76
CA GLU A 4 -14.25 40.65 -44.36
C GLU A 4 -14.11 39.27 -43.71
N ARG A 5 -12.88 38.86 -43.61
CA ARG A 5 -12.05 38.61 -42.40
C ARG A 5 -12.81 38.47 -41.08
N THR A 6 -12.61 37.36 -40.40
CA THR A 6 -12.01 37.42 -39.04
C THR A 6 -11.35 36.09 -38.71
N ALA A 7 -10.09 36.20 -38.39
CA ALA A 7 -9.28 35.23 -37.68
C ALA A 7 -9.85 35.09 -36.27
N ASP A 8 -10.00 33.89 -35.74
CA ASP A 8 -10.03 33.69 -34.30
C ASP A 8 -8.97 32.65 -33.92
N GLU A 9 -8.26 33.10 -32.98
CA GLU A 9 -6.98 32.61 -32.52
C GLU A 9 -7.11 31.28 -31.80
N GLY A 10 -6.09 30.46 -32.04
CA GLY A 10 -5.82 29.28 -31.24
C GLY A 10 -5.72 29.60 -29.76
N ARG A 11 -6.56 28.98 -28.96
CA ARG A 11 -6.39 28.92 -27.53
C ARG A 11 -5.96 27.50 -27.16
N THR A 12 -4.65 27.34 -27.10
CA THR A 12 -4.00 26.20 -26.47
C THR A 12 -4.38 26.20 -24.99
N ALA A 13 -5.24 25.29 -24.61
CA ALA A 13 -5.45 24.98 -23.21
C ALA A 13 -4.28 24.11 -22.73
N ASP A 14 -3.18 24.78 -22.38
CA ASP A 14 -2.19 24.28 -21.46
C ASP A 14 -2.69 24.61 -20.05
N GLU A 15 -3.45 23.70 -19.47
CA GLU A 15 -3.85 23.84 -18.07
C GLU A 15 -3.72 22.49 -17.34
N GLY A 16 -2.81 22.49 -16.39
CA GLY A 16 -2.94 21.67 -15.21
C GLY A 16 -1.98 20.53 -15.02
N ARG A 17 -0.74 20.68 -15.43
CA ARG A 17 0.33 19.90 -14.82
C ARG A 17 0.74 20.57 -13.51
N THR A 18 -0.11 20.44 -12.49
CA THR A 18 0.32 20.68 -11.12
C THR A 18 1.40 19.67 -10.83
N ALA A 19 2.64 20.12 -10.88
CA ALA A 19 3.78 19.48 -10.27
C ALA A 19 3.46 19.37 -8.77
N GLY A 20 2.87 18.24 -8.38
CA GLY A 20 2.85 17.82 -6.99
C GLY A 20 4.30 17.67 -6.59
N GLY A 21 4.78 18.59 -5.77
CA GLY A 21 6.13 18.61 -5.24
C GLY A 21 6.43 17.22 -4.69
N GLY A 22 7.34 16.49 -5.36
CA GLY A 22 7.88 15.24 -4.86
C GLY A 22 8.58 15.57 -3.55
N ASP A 23 7.92 15.22 -2.44
CA ASP A 23 8.55 15.20 -1.14
C ASP A 23 9.70 14.21 -1.23
N ALA A 24 10.91 14.70 -1.35
CA ALA A 24 12.14 13.92 -1.25
C ALA A 24 12.19 13.42 0.18
N GLY A 25 11.50 12.28 0.43
CA GLY A 25 11.27 11.72 1.75
C GLY A 25 12.59 11.44 2.44
N GLU A 26 12.82 12.08 3.56
CA GLU A 26 13.85 11.70 4.52
C GLU A 26 13.78 10.17 4.70
N GLY A 27 14.82 9.47 4.25
CA GLY A 27 15.01 8.04 4.45
C GLY A 27 14.82 7.11 3.24
N LEU A 28 14.61 7.61 2.01
CA LEU A 28 14.69 6.77 0.81
C LEU A 28 16.11 6.73 0.27
N PRO A 29 16.70 5.54 0.05
CA PRO A 29 18.04 5.42 -0.51
C PRO A 29 18.07 5.82 -2.00
N GLY A 30 19.22 6.37 -2.46
CA GLY A 30 19.63 6.32 -3.86
C GLY A 30 18.76 7.03 -4.90
N GLY A 31 18.19 8.20 -4.58
CA GLY A 31 17.42 8.98 -5.57
C GLY A 31 16.06 8.38 -5.93
N LEU A 32 15.54 7.45 -5.13
CA LEU A 32 14.19 6.93 -5.29
C LEU A 32 13.15 8.04 -5.06
N LEU A 33 12.11 8.04 -5.86
CA LEU A 33 10.99 8.98 -5.79
C LEU A 33 9.74 8.29 -5.25
N VAL A 34 8.98 8.99 -4.41
CA VAL A 34 7.68 8.49 -3.94
C VAL A 34 6.56 9.39 -4.44
N ARG A 35 5.47 8.78 -4.91
CA ARG A 35 4.26 9.49 -5.32
C ARG A 35 3.00 8.68 -5.06
N HIS A 36 1.86 9.30 -5.18
CA HIS A 36 0.59 8.59 -5.25
C HIS A 36 0.40 7.91 -6.61
N PRO A 37 -0.25 6.73 -6.68
CA PRO A 37 -0.58 6.08 -7.93
C PRO A 37 -1.65 6.87 -8.71
N VAL A 38 -1.63 6.69 -10.03
CA VAL A 38 -2.72 7.11 -10.92
C VAL A 38 -3.28 5.88 -11.65
N PRO A 39 -4.51 5.95 -12.22
CA PRO A 39 -5.11 4.79 -12.90
C PRO A 39 -4.27 4.19 -14.03
N ALA A 40 -3.39 5.00 -14.66
CA ALA A 40 -2.47 4.55 -15.70
C ALA A 40 -1.38 3.59 -15.17
N ASP A 41 -1.06 3.63 -13.88
CA ASP A 41 -0.07 2.74 -13.26
C ASP A 41 -0.54 1.29 -13.14
N HIS A 42 -1.81 1.01 -13.35
CA HIS A 42 -2.38 -0.32 -13.15
C HIS A 42 -1.63 -1.39 -13.92
N ARG A 43 -1.30 -1.15 -15.21
CA ARG A 43 -0.54 -2.12 -16.01
C ARG A 43 0.84 -2.43 -15.42
N ARG A 44 1.54 -1.42 -14.90
CA ARG A 44 2.87 -1.59 -14.27
C ARG A 44 2.77 -2.41 -12.97
N LEU A 45 1.72 -2.18 -12.20
CA LEU A 45 1.43 -2.99 -11.00
C LEU A 45 1.10 -4.43 -11.35
N GLN A 46 0.32 -4.68 -12.42
CA GLN A 46 0.02 -6.04 -12.88
C GLN A 46 1.30 -6.81 -13.22
N VAL A 47 2.25 -6.18 -13.93
CA VAL A 47 3.56 -6.78 -14.22
C VAL A 47 4.32 -7.09 -12.92
N ALA A 48 4.40 -6.13 -12.01
CA ALA A 48 5.08 -6.35 -10.72
C ALA A 48 4.44 -7.49 -9.92
N LEU A 49 3.11 -7.56 -9.88
CA LEU A 49 2.36 -8.62 -9.18
C LEU A 49 2.60 -10.01 -9.79
N SER A 50 2.87 -10.08 -11.09
CA SER A 50 3.27 -11.31 -11.78
C SER A 50 4.70 -11.72 -11.41
N ASP A 51 5.64 -10.78 -11.49
CA ASP A 51 7.07 -11.10 -11.62
C ASP A 51 7.83 -11.09 -10.27
N TRP A 52 7.43 -10.25 -9.31
CA TRP A 52 8.23 -10.02 -8.11
C TRP A 52 8.20 -11.15 -7.08
N TRP A 53 7.35 -12.13 -7.25
CA TRP A 53 7.24 -13.27 -6.32
C TRP A 53 7.93 -14.55 -6.83
N GLY A 54 8.81 -14.44 -7.85
CA GLY A 54 9.68 -15.54 -8.28
C GLY A 54 8.92 -16.80 -8.72
N GLY A 55 7.76 -16.63 -9.35
CA GLY A 55 6.93 -17.75 -9.80
C GLY A 55 6.15 -18.47 -8.69
N LEU A 56 6.07 -17.90 -7.47
CA LEU A 56 5.33 -18.48 -6.36
C LEU A 56 3.87 -18.77 -6.75
N GLY A 57 3.47 -20.04 -6.69
CA GLY A 57 2.14 -20.52 -7.08
C GLY A 57 1.93 -20.63 -8.60
N GLY A 58 2.99 -20.49 -9.42
CA GLY A 58 2.90 -20.53 -10.87
C GLY A 58 1.96 -19.46 -11.44
N ASP A 59 1.39 -19.72 -12.62
CA ASP A 59 0.47 -18.79 -13.32
C ASP A 59 -0.81 -18.53 -12.51
N ALA A 60 -1.32 -19.52 -11.82
CA ALA A 60 -2.49 -19.35 -10.95
C ALA A 60 -2.21 -18.40 -9.78
N GLY A 61 -1.05 -18.51 -9.15
CA GLY A 61 -0.62 -17.59 -8.09
C GLY A 61 -0.37 -16.18 -8.59
N ALA A 62 0.20 -16.03 -9.79
CA ALA A 62 0.37 -14.74 -10.46
C ALA A 62 -0.99 -14.08 -10.72
N LEU A 63 -1.92 -14.80 -11.33
CA LEU A 63 -3.28 -14.32 -11.59
C LEU A 63 -3.99 -13.93 -10.30
N GLN A 64 -3.90 -14.76 -9.26
CA GLN A 64 -4.51 -14.46 -7.96
C GLN A 64 -3.98 -13.13 -7.39
N ARG A 65 -2.66 -12.89 -7.43
CA ARG A 65 -2.07 -11.62 -6.97
C ARG A 65 -2.56 -10.44 -7.80
N GLN A 66 -2.65 -10.59 -9.12
CA GLN A 66 -3.16 -9.54 -10.02
C GLN A 66 -4.61 -9.18 -9.68
N LEU A 67 -5.46 -10.15 -9.38
CA LEU A 67 -6.86 -9.94 -9.00
C LEU A 67 -7.02 -9.25 -7.64
N LEU A 68 -6.02 -9.30 -6.75
CA LEU A 68 -6.05 -8.59 -5.47
C LEU A 68 -5.89 -7.06 -5.61
N VAL A 69 -5.36 -6.56 -6.73
CA VAL A 69 -5.18 -5.11 -6.93
C VAL A 69 -5.87 -4.67 -8.23
N PRO A 70 -7.21 -4.71 -8.27
CA PRO A 70 -7.96 -4.18 -9.41
C PRO A 70 -7.77 -2.66 -9.53
N ARG A 71 -7.98 -2.14 -10.75
CA ARG A 71 -7.79 -0.72 -11.10
C ARG A 71 -8.53 0.25 -10.19
N LEU A 72 -9.64 -0.18 -9.60
CA LEU A 72 -10.43 0.64 -8.67
C LEU A 72 -9.60 1.19 -7.49
N PHE A 73 -8.58 0.46 -7.00
CA PHE A 73 -7.71 0.96 -5.94
C PHE A 73 -6.94 2.21 -6.33
N LEU A 74 -6.53 2.29 -7.60
CA LEU A 74 -5.81 3.46 -8.12
C LEU A 74 -6.75 4.60 -8.51
N GLN A 75 -8.04 4.32 -8.65
CA GLN A 75 -9.06 5.33 -8.93
C GLN A 75 -9.61 5.97 -7.65
N HIS A 76 -9.84 5.17 -6.61
CA HIS A 76 -10.62 5.60 -5.44
C HIS A 76 -9.83 5.61 -4.13
N PHE A 77 -8.67 4.95 -4.08
CA PHE A 77 -7.84 4.84 -2.88
C PHE A 77 -6.40 5.36 -3.10
N ALA A 78 -6.19 6.14 -4.17
CA ALA A 78 -4.87 6.67 -4.53
C ALA A 78 -4.27 7.55 -3.41
N GLY A 79 -5.08 8.38 -2.74
CA GLY A 79 -4.63 9.32 -1.72
C GLY A 79 -3.98 8.67 -0.49
N THR A 80 -4.20 7.37 -0.26
CA THR A 80 -3.59 6.58 0.82
C THR A 80 -2.68 5.47 0.31
N SER A 81 -2.43 5.45 -1.00
CA SER A 81 -1.55 4.48 -1.65
C SER A 81 -0.30 5.18 -2.18
N PHE A 82 0.81 4.44 -2.26
CA PHE A 82 2.11 5.01 -2.64
C PHE A 82 2.83 4.09 -3.63
N LEU A 83 3.50 4.70 -4.61
CA LEU A 83 4.48 4.07 -5.48
C LEU A 83 5.85 4.65 -5.17
N VAL A 84 6.87 3.80 -5.21
CA VAL A 84 8.27 4.19 -5.18
C VAL A 84 8.88 3.83 -6.53
N GLU A 85 9.54 4.78 -7.14
CA GLU A 85 10.12 4.66 -8.48
C GLU A 85 11.60 4.97 -8.47
N ARG A 86 12.35 4.36 -9.37
CA ARG A 86 13.72 4.75 -9.68
C ARG A 86 13.75 6.02 -10.53
N PRO A 87 14.92 6.68 -10.68
CA PRO A 87 15.05 7.86 -11.54
C PRO A 87 14.64 7.63 -13.00
N ASP A 88 14.73 6.41 -13.48
CA ASP A 88 14.28 5.97 -14.82
C ASP A 88 12.78 5.67 -14.89
N HIS A 89 12.03 6.02 -13.84
CA HIS A 89 10.60 5.75 -13.68
C HIS A 89 10.22 4.26 -13.59
N THR A 90 11.16 3.34 -13.45
CA THR A 90 10.82 1.95 -13.19
C THR A 90 10.23 1.78 -11.77
N LEU A 91 9.20 0.96 -11.64
CA LEU A 91 8.57 0.70 -10.34
C LEU A 91 9.53 -0.09 -9.44
N HIS A 92 9.75 0.41 -8.23
CA HIS A 92 10.64 -0.20 -7.25
C HIS A 92 9.90 -0.80 -6.05
N ALA A 93 8.84 -0.14 -5.59
CA ALA A 93 7.99 -0.64 -4.51
C ALA A 93 6.61 0.01 -4.60
N PHE A 94 5.63 -0.57 -3.91
CA PHE A 94 4.31 0.02 -3.77
C PHE A 94 3.64 -0.41 -2.47
N LEU A 95 2.72 0.43 -2.00
CA LEU A 95 1.78 0.12 -0.94
C LEU A 95 0.40 0.58 -1.40
N ILE A 96 -0.56 -0.34 -1.39
CA ILE A 96 -1.98 -0.06 -1.60
C ILE A 96 -2.68 -0.14 -0.26
N GLY A 97 -3.37 0.93 0.11
CA GLY A 97 -4.10 1.00 1.37
C GLY A 97 -5.23 2.01 1.33
N PHE A 98 -6.10 1.95 2.32
CA PHE A 98 -7.28 2.81 2.39
C PHE A 98 -7.71 3.10 3.83
N LEU A 99 -8.56 4.09 3.99
CA LEU A 99 -9.25 4.38 5.24
C LEU A 99 -10.56 3.60 5.26
N SER A 100 -10.83 2.86 6.32
CA SER A 100 -12.09 2.12 6.45
C SER A 100 -13.28 3.09 6.48
N GLN A 101 -14.33 2.77 5.74
CA GLN A 101 -15.59 3.50 5.76
C GLN A 101 -16.49 3.07 6.93
N THR A 102 -16.38 1.81 7.34
CA THR A 102 -17.23 1.21 8.39
C THR A 102 -16.58 1.24 9.77
N GLU A 103 -15.25 1.29 9.83
CA GLU A 103 -14.48 1.39 11.08
C GLU A 103 -13.77 2.76 11.13
N PRO A 104 -14.38 3.81 11.70
CA PRO A 104 -13.88 5.18 11.59
C PRO A 104 -12.48 5.40 12.16
N ARG A 105 -12.01 4.52 13.05
CA ARG A 105 -10.67 4.59 13.65
C ARG A 105 -9.62 3.77 12.90
N THR A 106 -10.01 3.02 11.87
CA THR A 106 -9.16 2.04 11.19
C THR A 106 -8.72 2.53 9.82
N ALA A 107 -7.43 2.32 9.50
CA ALA A 107 -6.91 2.28 8.14
C ALA A 107 -6.42 0.87 7.83
N TYR A 108 -6.41 0.50 6.56
CA TYR A 108 -6.13 -0.86 6.12
C TYR A 108 -5.02 -0.88 5.07
N ILE A 109 -3.97 -1.67 5.31
CA ILE A 109 -2.96 -1.97 4.30
C ILE A 109 -3.43 -3.20 3.55
N HIS A 110 -3.74 -3.01 2.27
CA HIS A 110 -4.28 -4.05 1.42
C HIS A 110 -3.18 -4.89 0.75
N PHE A 111 -2.18 -4.23 0.17
CA PHE A 111 -1.10 -4.92 -0.52
C PHE A 111 0.19 -4.11 -0.50
N VAL A 112 1.32 -4.78 -0.27
CA VAL A 112 2.65 -4.17 -0.32
C VAL A 112 3.58 -5.05 -1.15
N GLY A 113 4.32 -4.43 -2.05
CA GLY A 113 5.35 -5.09 -2.84
C GLY A 113 6.64 -4.27 -2.87
N VAL A 114 7.76 -4.97 -2.81
CA VAL A 114 9.11 -4.42 -3.04
C VAL A 114 9.80 -5.32 -4.06
N CYS A 115 10.39 -4.72 -5.09
CA CYS A 115 11.09 -5.47 -6.12
C CYS A 115 12.20 -6.37 -5.49
N PRO A 116 12.51 -7.52 -6.09
CA PRO A 116 13.45 -8.48 -5.50
C PRO A 116 14.83 -7.90 -5.20
N ASP A 117 15.36 -7.06 -6.07
CA ASP A 117 16.65 -6.37 -5.94
C ASP A 117 16.61 -5.18 -4.94
N GLY A 118 15.43 -4.69 -4.59
CA GLY A 118 15.20 -3.63 -3.59
C GLY A 118 14.98 -4.12 -2.17
N LYS A 119 14.97 -5.42 -1.95
CA LYS A 119 14.75 -5.99 -0.61
C LYS A 119 15.92 -5.62 0.32
N ARG A 120 15.57 -5.38 1.60
CA ARG A 120 16.52 -5.00 2.68
C ARG A 120 17.06 -3.56 2.62
N ALA A 121 16.70 -2.76 1.63
CA ALA A 121 17.08 -1.34 1.53
C ALA A 121 16.20 -0.39 2.38
N GLY A 122 15.31 -0.92 3.22
CA GLY A 122 14.45 -0.10 4.09
C GLY A 122 13.21 0.49 3.42
N VAL A 123 13.04 0.32 2.10
CA VAL A 123 11.92 0.89 1.32
C VAL A 123 10.55 0.42 1.80
N GLY A 124 10.43 -0.88 2.14
CA GLY A 124 9.18 -1.38 2.74
C GLY A 124 8.83 -0.65 4.04
N SER A 125 9.80 -0.52 4.95
CA SER A 125 9.60 0.18 6.22
C SER A 125 9.28 1.67 6.03
N PHE A 126 9.85 2.31 5.02
CA PHE A 126 9.50 3.68 4.64
C PHE A 126 8.03 3.77 4.20
N LEU A 127 7.55 2.89 3.33
CA LEU A 127 6.17 2.85 2.88
C LEU A 127 5.18 2.67 4.04
N TYR A 128 5.49 1.77 4.97
CA TYR A 128 4.66 1.57 6.16
C TYR A 128 4.62 2.81 7.04
N ARG A 129 5.77 3.44 7.33
CA ARG A 129 5.80 4.69 8.12
C ARG A 129 5.03 5.81 7.46
N ARG A 130 5.15 5.95 6.12
CA ARG A 130 4.40 6.94 5.36
C ARG A 130 2.90 6.69 5.41
N PHE A 131 2.47 5.44 5.28
CA PHE A 131 1.06 5.07 5.45
C PHE A 131 0.55 5.34 6.87
N PHE A 132 1.33 5.03 7.90
CA PHE A 132 0.97 5.32 9.29
C PHE A 132 0.81 6.83 9.52
N ALA A 133 1.68 7.64 8.94
CA ALA A 133 1.58 9.10 9.03
C ALA A 133 0.31 9.61 8.33
N ALA A 134 0.02 9.14 7.12
CA ALA A 134 -1.18 9.50 6.37
C ALA A 134 -2.47 9.08 7.11
N ALA A 135 -2.51 7.85 7.64
CA ALA A 135 -3.63 7.36 8.43
C ALA A 135 -3.87 8.21 9.68
N ARG A 136 -2.80 8.57 10.40
CA ARG A 136 -2.86 9.44 11.58
C ARG A 136 -3.34 10.84 11.24
N ALA A 137 -2.82 11.43 10.17
CA ALA A 137 -3.26 12.74 9.69
C ALA A 137 -4.75 12.75 9.33
N ALA A 138 -5.30 11.60 8.90
CA ALA A 138 -6.73 11.40 8.66
C ALA A 138 -7.52 10.98 9.92
N GLY A 139 -6.95 11.11 11.12
CA GLY A 139 -7.61 10.79 12.39
C GLY A 139 -7.77 9.30 12.68
N ARG A 140 -7.04 8.41 11.99
CA ARG A 140 -7.08 6.98 12.27
C ARG A 140 -6.11 6.62 13.39
N THR A 141 -6.56 5.77 14.29
CA THR A 141 -5.78 5.33 15.48
C THR A 141 -5.36 3.89 15.39
N ARG A 142 -5.77 3.18 14.32
CA ARG A 142 -5.52 1.76 14.14
C ARG A 142 -5.22 1.41 12.70
N ILE A 143 -4.26 0.51 12.49
CA ILE A 143 -3.97 -0.08 11.19
C ILE A 143 -4.28 -1.58 11.25
N ARG A 144 -4.93 -2.11 10.23
CA ARG A 144 -5.14 -3.54 10.04
C ARG A 144 -4.58 -4.01 8.70
N CYS A 145 -4.22 -5.27 8.63
CA CYS A 145 -3.85 -5.99 7.41
C CYS A 145 -3.97 -7.49 7.63
N ILE A 146 -3.92 -8.24 6.54
CA ILE A 146 -3.94 -9.71 6.56
C ILE A 146 -2.81 -10.28 5.71
N THR A 147 -2.49 -11.55 5.93
CA THR A 147 -1.63 -12.33 5.05
C THR A 147 -2.05 -13.81 5.04
N SER A 148 -1.55 -14.58 4.08
CA SER A 148 -1.69 -16.04 4.10
C SER A 148 -0.88 -16.63 5.26
N PRO A 149 -1.36 -17.69 5.95
CA PRO A 149 -0.61 -18.39 7.00
C PRO A 149 0.75 -18.91 6.52
N ASN A 150 0.87 -19.28 5.26
CA ASN A 150 2.09 -19.79 4.65
C ASN A 150 3.13 -18.68 4.36
N ASN A 151 2.75 -17.40 4.43
CA ASN A 151 3.65 -16.29 4.16
C ASN A 151 4.42 -15.87 5.41
N ARG A 152 5.35 -16.73 5.84
CA ARG A 152 6.15 -16.56 7.07
C ARG A 152 6.96 -15.26 7.07
N ASP A 153 7.50 -14.88 5.92
CA ASP A 153 8.26 -13.63 5.77
C ASP A 153 7.38 -12.41 6.07
N SER A 154 6.14 -12.43 5.57
CA SER A 154 5.17 -11.38 5.84
C SER A 154 4.78 -11.32 7.32
N ILE A 155 4.55 -12.47 7.96
CA ILE A 155 4.23 -12.55 9.39
C ILE A 155 5.37 -11.93 10.21
N ALA A 156 6.60 -12.37 9.98
CA ALA A 156 7.78 -11.84 10.67
C ALA A 156 7.98 -10.34 10.40
N TYR A 157 7.71 -9.89 9.17
CA TYR A 157 7.83 -8.49 8.80
C TYR A 157 6.81 -7.62 9.53
N HIS A 158 5.53 -8.00 9.55
CA HIS A 158 4.49 -7.26 10.25
C HIS A 158 4.78 -7.17 11.75
N THR A 159 5.22 -8.26 12.37
CA THR A 159 5.63 -8.27 13.79
C THR A 159 6.75 -7.26 14.05
N ARG A 160 7.80 -7.22 13.21
CA ARG A 160 8.88 -6.20 13.30
C ARG A 160 8.38 -4.77 13.10
N MET A 161 7.35 -4.59 12.29
CA MET A 161 6.69 -3.30 12.09
C MET A 161 5.76 -2.92 13.24
N GLY A 162 5.71 -3.71 14.33
CA GLY A 162 4.95 -3.44 15.54
C GLY A 162 3.47 -3.79 15.45
N PHE A 163 3.09 -4.67 14.51
CA PHE A 163 1.77 -5.25 14.50
C PHE A 163 1.67 -6.41 15.49
N ARG A 164 0.52 -6.57 16.09
CA ARG A 164 0.13 -7.73 16.89
C ARG A 164 -0.75 -8.65 16.03
N LEU A 165 -0.63 -9.95 16.27
CA LEU A 165 -1.58 -10.93 15.74
C LEU A 165 -2.93 -10.76 16.43
N GLU A 166 -4.00 -10.81 15.67
CA GLU A 166 -5.37 -10.90 16.22
C GLU A 166 -5.74 -12.37 16.46
N PRO A 167 -6.58 -12.67 17.46
CA PRO A 167 -7.09 -14.03 17.68
C PRO A 167 -7.78 -14.55 16.41
N GLY A 168 -7.58 -15.82 16.09
CA GLY A 168 -8.25 -16.54 15.01
C GLY A 168 -9.19 -17.61 15.55
N ASP A 169 -9.83 -18.34 14.67
CA ASP A 169 -10.70 -19.48 15.02
C ASP A 169 -9.91 -20.79 15.22
N ARG A 170 -8.67 -20.83 14.78
CA ARG A 170 -7.71 -21.92 15.03
C ARG A 170 -6.28 -21.41 15.17
N THR A 171 -5.40 -22.29 15.62
CA THR A 171 -3.95 -22.06 15.65
C THR A 171 -3.28 -23.05 14.72
N ASP A 172 -2.31 -22.59 13.92
CA ASP A 172 -1.52 -23.48 13.07
C ASP A 172 -0.44 -24.24 13.86
N GLU A 173 0.29 -25.14 13.20
CA GLU A 173 1.37 -25.95 13.78
C GLU A 173 2.54 -25.14 14.37
N HIS A 174 2.63 -23.84 14.03
CA HIS A 174 3.65 -22.93 14.53
C HIS A 174 3.11 -21.95 15.60
N GLY A 175 1.90 -22.18 16.10
CA GLY A 175 1.30 -21.33 17.13
C GLY A 175 0.74 -20.00 16.60
N VAL A 176 0.56 -19.85 15.28
CA VAL A 176 0.01 -18.63 14.68
C VAL A 176 -1.51 -18.72 14.64
N PRO A 177 -2.23 -17.69 15.17
CA PRO A 177 -3.69 -17.61 15.02
C PRO A 177 -4.10 -17.46 13.55
N VAL A 178 -5.09 -18.24 13.13
CA VAL A 178 -5.55 -18.28 11.74
C VAL A 178 -7.07 -18.23 11.71
N HIS A 179 -7.61 -17.42 10.80
CA HIS A 179 -9.02 -17.43 10.44
C HIS A 179 -9.21 -18.34 9.23
N ARG A 180 -9.98 -19.42 9.43
CA ARG A 180 -10.28 -20.37 8.36
C ARG A 180 -11.24 -19.76 7.37
N ASP A 181 -11.01 -20.06 6.09
CA ASP A 181 -11.89 -19.66 4.98
C ASP A 181 -12.25 -18.17 4.96
N TYR A 182 -11.38 -17.31 5.48
CA TYR A 182 -11.61 -15.87 5.65
C TYR A 182 -12.02 -15.16 4.35
N ASP A 183 -11.32 -15.47 3.25
CA ASP A 183 -11.60 -14.91 1.91
C ASP A 183 -12.33 -15.92 1.00
N GLY A 184 -12.83 -17.00 1.55
CA GLY A 184 -13.51 -18.08 0.85
C GLY A 184 -12.90 -19.45 1.13
N PRO A 185 -13.52 -20.53 0.66
CA PRO A 185 -13.09 -21.89 0.96
C PRO A 185 -11.60 -22.14 0.67
N GLY A 186 -10.84 -22.58 1.68
CA GLY A 186 -9.40 -22.81 1.61
C GLY A 186 -8.54 -21.55 1.60
N LEU A 187 -9.12 -20.36 1.71
CA LEU A 187 -8.40 -19.09 1.72
C LEU A 187 -8.26 -18.53 3.13
N ASP A 188 -7.51 -19.25 3.96
CA ASP A 188 -7.22 -18.88 5.33
C ASP A 188 -6.38 -17.60 5.42
N ARG A 189 -6.57 -16.81 6.49
CA ARG A 189 -5.79 -15.59 6.75
C ARG A 189 -5.31 -15.49 8.19
N VAL A 190 -4.18 -14.81 8.33
CA VAL A 190 -3.65 -14.29 9.58
C VAL A 190 -3.95 -12.80 9.62
N SER A 191 -4.62 -12.35 10.67
CA SER A 191 -5.00 -10.94 10.83
C SER A 191 -4.04 -10.22 11.78
N PHE A 192 -3.75 -8.97 11.45
CA PHE A 192 -2.85 -8.11 12.22
C PHE A 192 -3.51 -6.79 12.56
N VAL A 193 -3.16 -6.29 13.72
CA VAL A 193 -3.54 -4.96 14.18
C VAL A 193 -2.35 -4.23 14.76
N ARG A 194 -2.26 -2.93 14.49
CA ARG A 194 -1.33 -1.99 15.09
C ARG A 194 -2.07 -0.75 15.54
N ASP A 195 -1.92 -0.38 16.81
CA ASP A 195 -2.41 0.90 17.31
C ASP A 195 -1.39 2.00 16.99
N LEU A 196 -1.89 3.17 16.58
CA LEU A 196 -1.07 4.35 16.30
C LEU A 196 -1.00 5.23 17.56
N PRO A 197 0.19 5.65 18.00
CA PRO A 197 0.32 6.56 19.15
C PRO A 197 -0.36 7.91 18.85
N GLY A 198 -0.98 8.50 19.89
CA GLY A 198 -1.59 9.83 19.83
C GLY A 198 -3.05 9.87 19.39
N GLY A 199 -3.76 8.73 19.34
CA GLY A 199 -5.22 8.70 19.25
C GLY A 199 -5.88 9.13 20.58
N PRO A 200 -7.16 9.57 20.53
CA PRO A 200 -7.87 10.04 21.73
C PRO A 200 -7.98 9.01 22.88
N ASP A 201 -7.72 7.73 22.58
CA ASP A 201 -7.70 6.63 23.57
C ASP A 201 -6.27 6.13 23.88
N ALA A 202 -5.23 6.86 23.50
CA ALA A 202 -3.87 6.50 23.88
C ALA A 202 -3.69 6.72 25.39
N THR A 203 -3.96 5.69 26.19
CA THR A 203 -3.51 5.66 27.59
C THR A 203 -1.99 5.88 27.57
N PRO A 204 -1.48 6.91 28.29
CA PRO A 204 -0.04 7.11 28.36
C PRO A 204 0.61 5.82 28.89
N PRO A 205 1.82 5.47 28.42
CA PRO A 205 2.52 4.32 28.96
C PRO A 205 2.65 4.53 30.46
N VAL A 206 2.14 3.57 31.24
CA VAL A 206 2.36 3.53 32.69
C VAL A 206 3.86 3.49 32.88
N ALA A 207 4.40 4.55 33.49
CA ALA A 207 5.80 4.58 33.88
C ALA A 207 6.04 3.37 34.80
N ALA A 208 6.98 2.51 34.40
CA ALA A 208 7.40 1.40 35.23
C ALA A 208 8.03 1.97 36.53
N PRO A 209 7.81 1.31 37.69
CA PRO A 209 8.33 1.72 38.95
C PRO A 209 9.86 1.66 39.05
#